data_b1c1f4b50ba6cf1eac7b42fef9f45a8d
#
_entry.id   b1c1f4b50ba6cf1eac7b42fef9f45a8d
#
_cell.length_a   1.000
_cell.length_b   1.000
_cell.length_c   1.000
_cell.angle_alpha   90.00
_cell.angle_beta   90.00
_cell.angle_gamma   90.00
#
_symmetry.space_group_name_H-M   'P 1'
#
loop_
_entity.id
_entity.type
_entity.pdbx_description
1 polymer ?
#
loop_
_entity_poly.entity_id
_entity_poly.type
_entity_poly.pdbx_seq_one_letter_code
_entity_poly.pdbx_strand_id
1 'polypeptide(L)'
;RPAMGKTAFVLSMAKNMAINYNTPIAVFSLEMSNLQLVNRLISNVCEIDGTKIKSGQLTPMEWEQLLARIKNLNGAPLYIDDTPSLSIFELRTKARRLVREHQVKMIIIDYLQLMNASGMKFGSREQEVSMISRSLKQLAKELDIPIVALSQLNRSVENRTDGKRPQL
;
A
#
# COMPACT_ATOMS: atom_id res chain seq x y z
N ARG A 1 -11.68 9.87 2.50
CA ARG A 1 -11.30 10.82 3.54
C ARG A 1 -10.01 10.36 4.22
N PRO A 2 -9.18 11.26 4.75
CA PRO A 2 -8.08 10.87 5.65
C PRO A 2 -8.62 10.06 6.83
N ALA A 3 -7.79 9.19 7.40
CA ALA A 3 -8.13 8.36 8.58
C ALA A 3 -9.33 7.40 8.45
N MET A 4 -9.78 7.08 7.23
CA MET A 4 -10.86 6.10 6.99
C MET A 4 -10.37 4.65 6.98
N GLY A 5 -9.13 4.37 7.36
CA GLY A 5 -8.59 3.03 7.42
C GLY A 5 -8.14 2.42 6.08
N LYS A 6 -7.97 3.20 5.01
CA LYS A 6 -7.53 2.71 3.69
C LYS A 6 -6.26 1.85 3.77
N THR A 7 -5.19 2.43 4.32
CA THR A 7 -3.90 1.74 4.52
C THR A 7 -4.04 0.51 5.42
N ALA A 8 -4.81 0.61 6.52
CA ALA A 8 -5.04 -0.50 7.43
C ALA A 8 -5.74 -1.68 6.72
N PHE A 9 -6.75 -1.39 5.90
CA PHE A 9 -7.46 -2.40 5.11
C PHE A 9 -6.54 -3.15 4.15
N VAL A 10 -5.78 -2.42 3.32
CA VAL A 10 -4.90 -3.08 2.33
C VAL A 10 -3.71 -3.79 2.97
N LEU A 11 -3.18 -3.28 4.09
CA LEU A 11 -2.14 -3.98 4.85
C LEU A 11 -2.66 -5.27 5.47
N SER A 12 -3.88 -5.28 6.01
CA SER A 12 -4.51 -6.50 6.52
C SER A 12 -4.74 -7.51 5.40
N MET A 13 -5.17 -7.06 4.23
CA MET A 13 -5.32 -7.91 3.06
C MET A 13 -3.96 -8.50 2.63
N ALA A 14 -2.93 -7.66 2.47
CA ALA A 14 -1.57 -8.08 2.09
C ALA A 14 -0.99 -9.07 3.11
N LYS A 15 -1.13 -8.77 4.41
CA LYS A 15 -0.71 -9.66 5.50
C LYS A 15 -1.40 -11.03 5.40
N ASN A 16 -2.71 -11.05 5.25
CA ASN A 16 -3.46 -12.31 5.19
C ASN A 16 -3.04 -13.14 3.97
N MET A 17 -2.84 -12.52 2.81
CA MET A 17 -2.39 -13.22 1.61
C MET A 17 -0.96 -13.75 1.76
N ALA A 18 -0.04 -12.95 2.30
CA ALA A 18 1.35 -13.34 2.46
C ALA A 18 1.54 -14.40 3.56
N ILE A 19 0.91 -14.24 4.73
CA ILE A 19 1.11 -15.13 5.87
C ILE A 19 0.25 -16.39 5.76
N ASN A 20 -1.05 -16.24 5.48
CA ASN A 20 -1.97 -17.39 5.54
C ASN A 20 -1.95 -18.23 4.26
N TYR A 21 -1.65 -17.61 3.12
CA TYR A 21 -1.68 -18.27 1.81
C TYR A 21 -0.31 -18.33 1.12
N ASN A 22 0.74 -17.84 1.79
CA ASN A 22 2.10 -17.76 1.23
C ASN A 22 2.14 -17.14 -0.18
N THR A 23 1.27 -16.17 -0.43
CA THR A 23 1.15 -15.51 -1.72
C THR A 23 2.04 -14.27 -1.75
N PRO A 24 3.01 -14.17 -2.68
CA PRO A 24 3.91 -13.02 -2.76
C PRO A 24 3.17 -11.74 -3.16
N ILE A 25 3.27 -10.71 -2.33
CA ILE A 25 2.60 -9.41 -2.50
C ILE A 25 3.63 -8.28 -2.47
N ALA A 26 3.48 -7.29 -3.34
CA ALA A 26 4.25 -6.06 -3.29
C ALA A 26 3.36 -4.87 -2.86
N VAL A 27 3.87 -4.05 -1.94
CA VAL A 27 3.21 -2.83 -1.46
C VAL A 27 4.12 -1.64 -1.75
N PHE A 28 3.66 -0.72 -2.59
CA PHE A 28 4.29 0.57 -2.84
C PHE A 28 3.60 1.61 -1.98
N SER A 29 4.30 2.09 -0.95
CA SER A 29 3.79 3.08 -0.02
C SER A 29 4.41 4.43 -0.30
N LEU A 30 3.62 5.36 -0.83
CA LEU A 30 4.07 6.70 -1.19
C LEU A 30 3.82 7.72 -0.07
N GLU A 31 3.00 7.36 0.92
CA GLU A 31 2.63 8.23 2.05
C GLU A 31 3.39 7.86 3.33
N MET A 32 3.60 6.58 3.56
CA MET A 32 4.18 6.08 4.81
C MET A 32 5.53 5.41 4.58
N SER A 33 6.46 5.65 5.51
CA SER A 33 7.75 4.97 5.49
C SER A 33 7.63 3.46 5.79
N ASN A 34 8.61 2.70 5.33
CA ASN A 34 8.71 1.25 5.58
C ASN A 34 8.60 0.94 7.09
N LEU A 35 9.31 1.69 7.94
CA LEU A 35 9.24 1.51 9.39
C LEU A 35 7.82 1.69 9.94
N GLN A 36 7.07 2.68 9.46
CA GLN A 36 5.69 2.89 9.89
C GLN A 36 4.77 1.74 9.45
N LEU A 37 4.97 1.19 8.25
CA LEU A 37 4.21 0.06 7.75
C LEU A 37 4.53 -1.22 8.51
N VAL A 38 5.82 -1.48 8.76
CA VAL A 38 6.26 -2.64 9.54
C VAL A 38 5.69 -2.60 10.96
N ASN A 39 5.72 -1.45 11.63
CA ASN A 39 5.09 -1.29 12.95
C ASN A 39 3.59 -1.58 12.92
N ARG A 40 2.87 -1.15 11.88
CA ARG A 40 1.45 -1.48 11.70
C ARG A 40 1.22 -2.97 11.45
N LEU A 41 2.09 -3.62 10.67
CA LEU A 41 2.03 -5.05 10.43
C LEU A 41 2.27 -5.84 11.72
N ILE A 42 3.28 -5.46 12.50
CA ILE A 42 3.56 -6.08 13.81
C ILE A 42 2.34 -5.93 14.74
N SER A 43 1.80 -4.71 14.85
CA SER A 43 0.59 -4.46 15.64
C SER A 43 -0.58 -5.35 15.20
N ASN A 44 -0.79 -5.49 13.89
CA ASN A 44 -1.87 -6.30 13.33
C ASN A 44 -1.66 -7.81 13.54
N VAL A 45 -0.43 -8.31 13.38
CA VAL A 45 -0.11 -9.74 13.53
C VAL A 45 -0.09 -10.14 15.00
N CYS A 46 0.50 -9.29 15.84
CA CYS A 46 0.63 -9.57 17.27
C CYS A 46 -0.63 -9.21 18.06
N GLU A 47 -1.58 -8.47 17.47
CA GLU A 47 -2.79 -7.96 18.13
C GLU A 47 -2.45 -7.13 19.39
N ILE A 48 -1.41 -6.29 19.26
CA ILE A 48 -0.92 -5.38 20.30
C ILE A 48 -1.10 -3.95 19.81
N ASP A 49 -1.50 -3.06 20.73
CA ASP A 49 -1.65 -1.63 20.39
C ASP A 49 -0.33 -1.05 19.84
N GLY A 50 -0.42 -0.37 18.69
CA GLY A 50 0.74 0.19 18.01
C GLY A 50 1.46 1.28 18.79
N THR A 51 0.78 1.97 19.71
CA THR A 51 1.40 2.96 20.60
C THR A 51 2.32 2.31 21.61
N LYS A 52 1.91 1.17 22.16
CA LYS A 52 2.73 0.36 23.07
C LYS A 52 3.97 -0.21 22.38
N ILE A 53 3.82 -0.70 21.14
CA ILE A 53 4.95 -1.20 20.35
C ILE A 53 5.98 -0.08 20.11
N LYS A 54 5.51 1.12 19.75
CA LYS A 54 6.39 2.28 19.50
C LYS A 54 7.09 2.79 20.75
N SER A 55 6.40 2.80 21.90
CA SER A 55 6.95 3.28 23.18
C SER A 55 7.77 2.21 23.90
N GLY A 56 7.69 0.94 23.48
CA GLY A 56 8.31 -0.18 24.19
C GLY A 56 7.63 -0.53 25.53
N GLN A 57 6.45 0.07 25.81
CA GLN A 57 5.73 -0.14 27.06
C GLN A 57 4.80 -1.37 26.96
N LEU A 58 5.42 -2.54 26.87
CA LEU A 58 4.71 -3.81 26.81
C LEU A 58 4.71 -4.49 28.16
N THR A 59 3.57 -5.08 28.54
CA THR A 59 3.49 -5.96 29.70
C THR A 59 4.24 -7.27 29.42
N PRO A 60 4.65 -8.04 30.44
CA PRO A 60 5.30 -9.34 30.24
C PRO A 60 4.50 -10.26 29.33
N MET A 61 3.17 -10.29 29.48
CA MET A 61 2.27 -11.09 28.65
C MET A 61 2.25 -10.63 27.19
N GLU A 62 2.24 -9.31 26.95
CA GLU A 62 2.32 -8.76 25.58
C GLU A 62 3.68 -9.03 24.94
N TRP A 63 4.77 -9.09 25.71
CA TRP A 63 6.08 -9.51 25.24
C TRP A 63 6.09 -10.97 24.76
N GLU A 64 5.54 -11.87 25.53
CA GLU A 64 5.40 -13.29 25.14
C GLU A 64 4.54 -13.42 23.88
N GLN A 65 3.41 -12.69 23.81
CA GLN A 65 2.55 -12.66 22.62
C GLN A 65 3.29 -12.15 21.38
N LEU A 66 4.07 -11.06 21.53
CA LEU A 66 4.88 -10.51 20.45
C LEU A 66 5.90 -11.53 19.95
N LEU A 67 6.67 -12.14 20.85
CA LEU A 67 7.71 -13.13 20.50
C LEU A 67 7.11 -14.37 19.84
N ALA A 68 5.94 -14.79 20.26
CA ALA A 68 5.24 -15.94 19.67
C ALA A 68 4.76 -15.66 18.26
N ARG A 69 4.15 -14.47 18.02
CA ARG A 69 3.46 -14.16 16.78
C ARG A 69 4.33 -13.48 15.72
N ILE A 70 5.39 -12.76 16.10
CA ILE A 70 6.25 -12.06 15.15
C ILE A 70 6.95 -13.03 14.18
N LYS A 71 7.13 -14.28 14.60
CA LYS A 71 7.68 -15.33 13.77
C LYS A 71 6.88 -15.57 12.48
N ASN A 72 5.58 -15.28 12.50
CA ASN A 72 4.72 -15.39 11.32
C ASN A 72 5.04 -14.36 10.23
N LEU A 73 5.68 -13.23 10.60
CA LEU A 73 6.17 -12.24 9.64
C LEU A 73 7.53 -12.64 9.04
N ASN A 74 8.29 -13.46 9.75
CA ASN A 74 9.61 -13.87 9.30
C ASN A 74 9.49 -14.80 8.08
N GLY A 75 10.04 -14.38 6.96
CA GLY A 75 9.96 -15.11 5.70
C GLY A 75 8.63 -14.99 4.96
N ALA A 76 7.65 -14.23 5.46
CA ALA A 76 6.44 -13.93 4.72
C ALA A 76 6.78 -13.18 3.41
N PRO A 77 6.27 -13.60 2.24
CA PRO A 77 6.62 -13.04 0.95
C PRO A 77 5.88 -11.68 0.73
N LEU A 78 6.20 -10.71 1.58
CA LEU A 78 5.66 -9.34 1.54
C LEU A 78 6.80 -8.36 1.25
N TYR A 79 6.75 -7.72 0.09
CA TYR A 79 7.76 -6.79 -0.41
C TYR A 79 7.23 -5.37 -0.28
N ILE A 80 7.92 -4.53 0.47
CA ILE A 80 7.52 -3.14 0.73
C ILE A 80 8.54 -2.20 0.09
N ASP A 81 8.05 -1.25 -0.69
CA ASP A 81 8.83 -0.15 -1.28
C ASP A 81 8.21 1.17 -0.85
N ASP A 82 8.98 2.02 -0.18
CA ASP A 82 8.56 3.32 0.32
C ASP A 82 9.26 4.49 -0.41
N THR A 83 9.66 4.25 -1.66
CA THR A 83 10.26 5.30 -2.49
C THR A 83 9.28 6.47 -2.65
N PRO A 84 9.63 7.67 -2.17
CA PRO A 84 8.76 8.83 -2.29
C PRO A 84 8.68 9.31 -3.76
N SER A 85 7.55 9.90 -4.12
CA SER A 85 7.35 10.49 -5.46
C SER A 85 7.64 9.54 -6.62
N LEU A 86 7.29 8.28 -6.46
CA LEU A 86 7.52 7.22 -7.44
C LEU A 86 6.84 7.55 -8.77
N SER A 87 7.60 7.56 -9.85
CA SER A 87 7.05 7.73 -11.20
C SER A 87 6.42 6.43 -11.71
N ILE A 88 5.47 6.57 -12.65
CA ILE A 88 4.86 5.39 -13.30
C ILE A 88 5.90 4.53 -14.03
N PHE A 89 6.97 5.11 -14.55
CA PHE A 89 8.03 4.39 -15.25
C PHE A 89 8.91 3.60 -14.29
N GLU A 90 9.26 4.19 -13.14
CA GLU A 90 10.02 3.49 -12.09
C GLU A 90 9.20 2.36 -11.47
N LEU A 91 7.90 2.61 -11.18
CA LEU A 91 6.99 1.56 -10.72
C LEU A 91 6.97 0.38 -11.68
N ARG A 92 6.85 0.63 -12.99
CA ARG A 92 6.83 -0.40 -14.02
C ARG A 92 8.11 -1.25 -14.00
N THR A 93 9.26 -0.62 -13.86
CA THR A 93 10.56 -1.31 -13.80
C THR A 93 10.66 -2.17 -12.54
N LYS A 94 10.31 -1.62 -11.38
CA LYS A 94 10.31 -2.33 -10.10
C LYS A 94 9.30 -3.49 -10.10
N ALA A 95 8.09 -3.26 -10.61
CA ALA A 95 7.04 -4.27 -10.68
C ALA A 95 7.47 -5.48 -11.54
N ARG A 96 8.04 -5.24 -12.74
CA ARG A 96 8.56 -6.29 -13.60
C ARG A 96 9.63 -7.14 -12.90
N ARG A 97 10.54 -6.46 -12.18
CA ARG A 97 11.58 -7.15 -11.41
C ARG A 97 10.98 -8.01 -10.31
N LEU A 98 10.05 -7.47 -9.52
CA LEU A 98 9.40 -8.20 -8.42
C LEU A 98 8.62 -9.41 -8.91
N VAL A 99 7.90 -9.29 -10.04
CA VAL A 99 7.19 -10.43 -10.63
C VAL A 99 8.16 -11.49 -11.13
N ARG A 100 9.25 -11.09 -11.81
CA ARG A 100 10.23 -12.03 -12.35
C ARG A 100 11.03 -12.74 -11.27
N GLU A 101 11.52 -12.00 -10.27
CA GLU A 101 12.46 -12.51 -9.26
C GLU A 101 11.75 -13.16 -8.06
N HIS A 102 10.60 -12.62 -7.69
CA HIS A 102 9.87 -13.02 -6.48
C HIS A 102 8.47 -13.58 -6.74
N GLN A 103 8.09 -13.74 -8.01
CA GLN A 103 6.79 -14.31 -8.40
C GLN A 103 5.59 -13.57 -7.75
N VAL A 104 5.70 -12.24 -7.58
CA VAL A 104 4.64 -11.41 -6.99
C VAL A 104 3.33 -11.63 -7.74
N LYS A 105 2.25 -11.84 -6.99
CA LYS A 105 0.90 -12.15 -7.51
C LYS A 105 -0.07 -10.99 -7.38
N MET A 106 0.27 -9.94 -6.63
CA MET A 106 -0.54 -8.72 -6.50
C MET A 106 0.36 -7.55 -6.15
N ILE A 107 0.02 -6.38 -6.69
CA ILE A 107 0.66 -5.11 -6.34
C ILE A 107 -0.38 -4.20 -5.68
N ILE A 108 -0.01 -3.55 -4.58
CA ILE A 108 -0.80 -2.54 -3.87
C ILE A 108 -0.06 -1.21 -3.94
N ILE A 109 -0.78 -0.11 -4.22
CA ILE A 109 -0.23 1.25 -4.28
C ILE A 109 -1.02 2.14 -3.32
N ASP A 110 -0.34 2.72 -2.34
CA ASP A 110 -0.92 3.64 -1.34
C ASP A 110 -0.20 4.99 -1.39
N TYR A 111 -0.75 6.01 -2.02
CA TYR A 111 -1.97 6.11 -2.83
C TYR A 111 -1.68 6.81 -4.18
N LEU A 112 -2.54 6.60 -5.14
CA LEU A 112 -2.38 6.98 -6.55
C LEU A 112 -1.96 8.45 -6.77
N GLN A 113 -2.54 9.38 -6.01
CA GLN A 113 -2.30 10.81 -6.18
C GLN A 113 -0.89 11.28 -5.74
N LEU A 114 -0.08 10.43 -5.13
CA LEU A 114 1.32 10.73 -4.84
C LEU A 114 2.28 10.29 -5.95
N MET A 115 1.78 9.53 -6.91
CA MET A 115 2.54 9.17 -8.10
C MET A 115 2.71 10.37 -9.03
N ASN A 116 3.74 10.34 -9.85
CA ASN A 116 3.97 11.32 -10.90
C ASN A 116 4.23 10.63 -12.25
N ALA A 117 4.10 11.41 -13.31
CA ALA A 117 4.43 10.99 -14.66
C ALA A 117 5.63 11.81 -15.17
N SER A 118 6.78 11.66 -14.52
CA SER A 118 8.01 12.41 -14.79
C SER A 118 8.32 12.53 -16.28
N GLY A 119 8.63 13.74 -16.70
CA GLY A 119 9.02 14.03 -18.08
C GLY A 119 7.85 14.35 -19.03
N MET A 120 6.60 14.25 -18.59
CA MET A 120 5.43 14.63 -19.38
C MET A 120 4.82 15.95 -18.86
N LYS A 121 4.36 16.80 -19.78
CA LYS A 121 3.61 18.01 -19.44
C LYS A 121 2.12 17.74 -19.53
N PHE A 122 1.38 18.05 -18.48
CA PHE A 122 -0.07 17.91 -18.41
C PHE A 122 -0.71 19.30 -18.20
N GLY A 123 -1.90 19.47 -18.72
CA GLY A 123 -2.68 20.71 -18.53
C GLY A 123 -3.29 20.79 -17.12
N SER A 124 -3.54 19.62 -16.48
CA SER A 124 -4.08 19.55 -15.12
C SER A 124 -3.61 18.28 -14.39
N ARG A 125 -3.75 18.29 -13.06
CA ARG A 125 -3.45 17.11 -12.23
C ARG A 125 -4.37 15.93 -12.51
N GLU A 126 -5.63 16.19 -12.85
CA GLU A 126 -6.61 15.16 -13.21
C GLU A 126 -6.19 14.41 -14.47
N GLN A 127 -5.65 15.11 -15.46
CA GLN A 127 -5.13 14.49 -16.68
C GLN A 127 -3.94 13.57 -16.38
N GLU A 128 -3.03 14.01 -15.51
CA GLU A 128 -1.88 13.21 -15.08
C GLU A 128 -2.34 11.94 -14.34
N VAL A 129 -3.26 12.06 -13.37
CA VAL A 129 -3.83 10.93 -12.63
C VAL A 129 -4.55 9.96 -13.56
N SER A 130 -5.30 10.48 -14.54
CA SER A 130 -5.99 9.65 -15.55
C SER A 130 -4.99 8.84 -16.38
N MET A 131 -3.89 9.46 -16.80
CA MET A 131 -2.83 8.79 -17.55
C MET A 131 -2.15 7.71 -16.69
N ILE A 132 -1.80 8.02 -15.43
CA ILE A 132 -1.23 7.05 -14.49
C ILE A 132 -2.16 5.85 -14.32
N SER A 133 -3.46 6.09 -14.10
CA SER A 133 -4.46 5.04 -13.95
C SER A 133 -4.54 4.11 -15.17
N ARG A 134 -4.54 4.68 -16.39
CA ARG A 134 -4.49 3.89 -17.63
C ARG A 134 -3.22 3.06 -17.73
N SER A 135 -2.07 3.65 -17.38
CA SER A 135 -0.77 2.96 -17.41
C SER A 135 -0.71 1.82 -16.39
N LEU A 136 -1.31 1.98 -15.21
CA LEU A 136 -1.44 0.90 -14.22
C LEU A 136 -2.30 -0.25 -14.73
N LYS A 137 -3.41 0.06 -15.43
CA LYS A 137 -4.25 -0.97 -16.06
C LYS A 137 -3.49 -1.73 -17.16
N GLN A 138 -2.69 -1.04 -17.96
CA GLN A 138 -1.83 -1.67 -18.96
C GLN A 138 -0.80 -2.58 -18.29
N LEU A 139 -0.14 -2.10 -17.23
CA LEU A 139 0.84 -2.85 -16.47
C LEU A 139 0.24 -4.11 -15.83
N ALA A 140 -0.95 -4.01 -15.25
CA ALA A 140 -1.66 -5.15 -14.69
C ALA A 140 -1.92 -6.25 -15.74
N LYS A 141 -2.33 -5.85 -16.95
CA LYS A 141 -2.52 -6.77 -18.07
C LYS A 141 -1.21 -7.35 -18.59
N GLU A 142 -0.15 -6.54 -18.66
CA GLU A 142 1.18 -6.98 -19.10
C GLU A 142 1.77 -8.04 -18.17
N LEU A 143 1.62 -7.84 -16.85
CA LEU A 143 2.18 -8.72 -15.82
C LEU A 143 1.24 -9.89 -15.48
N ASP A 144 0.00 -9.86 -15.97
CA ASP A 144 -1.07 -10.81 -15.65
C ASP A 144 -1.33 -10.95 -14.14
N ILE A 145 -1.29 -9.81 -13.41
CA ILE A 145 -1.56 -9.75 -11.97
C ILE A 145 -2.46 -8.54 -11.64
N PRO A 146 -3.27 -8.62 -10.59
CA PRO A 146 -4.05 -7.49 -10.13
C PRO A 146 -3.17 -6.38 -9.52
N ILE A 147 -3.53 -5.12 -9.83
CA ILE A 147 -2.98 -3.93 -9.18
C ILE A 147 -4.11 -3.22 -8.44
N VAL A 148 -3.98 -3.12 -7.12
CA VAL A 148 -4.90 -2.40 -6.24
C VAL A 148 -4.31 -1.03 -5.95
N ALA A 149 -4.87 0.02 -6.52
CA ALA A 149 -4.44 1.40 -6.26
C ALA A 149 -5.46 2.10 -5.35
N LEU A 150 -5.00 2.56 -4.19
CA LEU A 150 -5.80 3.40 -3.31
C LEU A 150 -5.92 4.79 -3.92
N SER A 151 -7.09 5.39 -3.76
CA SER A 151 -7.35 6.76 -4.19
C SER A 151 -8.03 7.56 -3.09
N GLN A 152 -7.63 8.81 -2.96
CA GLN A 152 -8.30 9.76 -2.08
C GLN A 152 -9.34 10.55 -2.89
N LEU A 153 -10.57 10.55 -2.41
CA LEU A 153 -11.65 11.31 -3.03
C LEU A 153 -11.45 12.82 -2.85
N ASN A 154 -11.88 13.60 -3.83
CA ASN A 154 -11.78 15.05 -3.78
C ASN A 154 -12.61 15.61 -2.61
N ARG A 155 -12.01 16.52 -1.82
CA ARG A 155 -12.67 17.16 -0.67
C ARG A 155 -13.80 18.11 -1.08
N SER A 156 -13.80 18.60 -2.32
CA SER A 156 -14.86 19.50 -2.85
C SER A 156 -16.26 18.88 -2.81
N VAL A 157 -16.35 17.55 -2.73
CA VAL A 157 -17.62 16.82 -2.59
C VAL A 157 -18.32 17.14 -1.26
N GLU A 158 -17.58 17.53 -0.22
CA GLU A 158 -18.17 17.89 1.08
C GLU A 158 -18.93 19.22 1.05
N ASN A 159 -18.53 20.13 0.15
CA ASN A 159 -19.11 21.45 -0.01
C ASN A 159 -20.22 21.52 -1.08
N ARG A 160 -20.53 20.41 -1.76
CA ARG A 160 -21.60 20.36 -2.76
C ARG A 160 -22.96 20.22 -2.09
N THR A 161 -23.86 21.13 -2.42
CA THR A 161 -25.28 21.09 -2.01
C THR A 161 -26.08 20.07 -2.82
N ASP A 162 -25.60 19.69 -4.00
CA ASP A 162 -26.30 18.83 -4.96
C ASP A 162 -25.62 17.44 -5.00
N GLY A 163 -26.19 16.49 -4.25
CA GLY A 163 -25.82 15.08 -4.25
C GLY A 163 -24.33 14.81 -3.91
N LYS A 164 -24.02 14.50 -2.67
CA LYS A 164 -22.66 14.16 -2.17
C LYS A 164 -22.12 12.83 -2.73
N ARG A 165 -22.19 12.63 -4.06
CA ARG A 165 -21.60 11.46 -4.69
C ARG A 165 -20.09 11.63 -4.81
N PRO A 166 -19.30 10.62 -4.37
CA PRO A 166 -17.85 10.63 -4.53
C PRO A 166 -17.45 10.73 -6.00
N GLN A 167 -16.49 11.61 -6.29
CA GLN A 167 -15.82 11.69 -7.60
C GLN A 167 -14.31 11.54 -7.38
N LEU A 168 -13.66 10.86 -8.30
CA LEU A 168 -12.20 10.68 -8.35
C LEU A 168 -11.50 11.96 -8.77
#